data_f2f6a95dd9f5b2efdc183ef4bbaea3fc
#
_entry.id   f2f6a95dd9f5b2efdc183ef4bbaea3fc
#
_cell.length_a   1.000
_cell.length_b   1.000
_cell.length_c   1.000
_cell.angle_alpha   90.00
_cell.angle_beta   90.00
_cell.angle_gamma   90.00
#
_symmetry.space_group_name_H-M   'P 1'
#
loop_
_entity.id
_entity.type
_entity.pdbx_description
1 polymer ?
#
loop_
_entity_poly.entity_id
_entity_poly.type
_entity_poly.pdbx_seq_one_letter_code
_entity_poly.pdbx_strand_id
1 'polypeptide(L)'
;MTEKKAKRIVLGITGGIAAYKAAEITRLLRKSAVDVQVVMTEAATRFITPVTMQSLSGNPVFSDSWDPRIANNMAHIELSRGADAILIAPATADFLAKLAHGIAGDLLSTLCIARQPTCPLLVAPAMNREMWESPPMQRNIDLLRRDGVTIVGPDEGDQACGETGPGRMVEPDVLAWTILGRVALRESQSLAGYHALVTAGPTFEPIDPVRGITNSSSGKMGYAIAEALRDAGANVVLVSGPTNLAAPMFVKKVGVRTSSEMFDAVKRNFTGIDLFFA
;
A
#
# COMPACT_ATOMS: atom_id res chain seq x y z
N MET A 1 10.32 31.50 -9.05
CA MET A 1 9.18 30.59 -8.75
C MET A 1 9.55 29.25 -9.38
N THR A 2 9.99 28.27 -8.60
CA THR A 2 10.23 26.92 -9.11
C THR A 2 8.89 26.31 -9.48
N GLU A 3 8.67 26.01 -10.77
CA GLU A 3 7.50 25.26 -11.22
C GLU A 3 7.43 23.95 -10.42
N LYS A 4 6.37 23.79 -9.66
CA LYS A 4 6.13 22.57 -8.90
C LYS A 4 5.86 21.46 -9.91
N LYS A 5 6.81 20.54 -10.08
CA LYS A 5 6.68 19.41 -11.01
C LYS A 5 5.38 18.65 -10.70
N ALA A 6 4.57 18.43 -11.73
CA ALA A 6 3.34 17.64 -11.56
C ALA A 6 3.68 16.25 -10.99
N LYS A 7 2.89 15.79 -10.02
CA LYS A 7 3.05 14.47 -9.43
C LYS A 7 2.75 13.41 -10.45
N ARG A 8 3.56 12.37 -10.51
CA ARG A 8 3.39 11.26 -11.45
C ARG A 8 3.01 9.98 -10.72
N ILE A 9 1.82 9.45 -11.02
CA ILE A 9 1.35 8.17 -10.51
C ILE A 9 1.32 7.16 -11.64
N VAL A 10 1.95 6.01 -11.42
CA VAL A 10 1.79 4.86 -12.31
C VAL A 10 0.55 4.10 -11.88
N LEU A 11 -0.43 3.98 -12.79
CA LEU A 11 -1.61 3.14 -12.63
C LEU A 11 -1.41 1.84 -13.39
N GLY A 12 -1.17 0.76 -12.65
CA GLY A 12 -1.09 -0.59 -13.20
C GLY A 12 -2.48 -1.24 -13.24
N ILE A 13 -2.83 -1.83 -14.37
CA ILE A 13 -4.12 -2.49 -14.56
C ILE A 13 -3.88 -3.96 -14.89
N THR A 14 -4.49 -4.85 -14.11
CA THR A 14 -4.44 -6.30 -14.37
C THR A 14 -5.77 -6.84 -14.88
N GLY A 15 -5.77 -8.08 -15.40
CA GLY A 15 -6.91 -8.66 -16.12
C GLY A 15 -8.01 -9.16 -15.20
N GLY A 16 -9.04 -8.36 -15.01
CA GLY A 16 -10.23 -8.72 -14.27
C GLY A 16 -11.40 -7.79 -14.59
N ILE A 17 -12.63 -8.21 -14.29
CA ILE A 17 -13.83 -7.43 -14.61
C ILE A 17 -13.76 -6.02 -14.00
N ALA A 18 -13.19 -5.86 -12.81
CA ALA A 18 -13.05 -4.57 -12.14
C ALA A 18 -12.11 -3.57 -12.88
N ALA A 19 -11.45 -3.97 -13.98
CA ALA A 19 -10.60 -3.09 -14.77
C ALA A 19 -11.37 -1.86 -15.33
N TYR A 20 -12.69 -1.94 -15.52
CA TYR A 20 -13.49 -0.79 -15.94
C TYR A 20 -13.40 0.38 -14.94
N LYS A 21 -13.24 0.11 -13.66
CA LYS A 21 -13.09 1.13 -12.62
C LYS A 21 -11.80 1.94 -12.75
N ALA A 22 -10.78 1.41 -13.44
CA ALA A 22 -9.53 2.12 -13.70
C ALA A 22 -9.73 3.39 -14.53
N ALA A 23 -10.76 3.43 -15.37
CA ALA A 23 -11.14 4.62 -16.12
C ALA A 23 -11.54 5.78 -15.17
N GLU A 24 -12.36 5.50 -14.17
CA GLU A 24 -12.77 6.51 -13.20
C GLU A 24 -11.63 6.90 -12.25
N ILE A 25 -10.80 5.95 -11.81
CA ILE A 25 -9.58 6.24 -11.03
C ILE A 25 -8.71 7.24 -11.82
N THR A 26 -8.47 7.00 -13.11
CA THR A 26 -7.69 7.88 -13.97
C THR A 26 -8.29 9.29 -14.01
N ARG A 27 -9.61 9.42 -14.19
CA ARG A 27 -10.30 10.71 -14.22
C ARG A 27 -10.16 11.47 -12.89
N LEU A 28 -10.31 10.78 -11.76
CA LEU A 28 -10.19 11.38 -10.43
C LEU A 28 -8.76 11.89 -10.17
N LEU A 29 -7.74 11.10 -10.50
CA LEU A 29 -6.35 11.51 -10.37
C LEU A 29 -6.02 12.70 -11.29
N ARG A 30 -6.48 12.70 -12.54
CA ARG A 30 -6.30 13.82 -13.47
C ARG A 30 -6.97 15.10 -12.99
N LYS A 31 -8.16 15.02 -12.39
CA LYS A 31 -8.83 16.18 -11.75
C LYS A 31 -7.99 16.78 -10.61
N SER A 32 -7.16 15.97 -9.96
CA SER A 32 -6.24 16.40 -8.90
C SER A 32 -4.88 16.87 -9.43
N ALA A 33 -4.80 17.21 -10.72
CA ALA A 33 -3.59 17.68 -11.41
C ALA A 33 -2.39 16.69 -11.32
N VAL A 34 -2.70 15.39 -11.28
CA VAL A 34 -1.70 14.32 -11.30
C VAL A 34 -1.42 13.89 -12.74
N ASP A 35 -0.15 13.68 -13.07
CA ASP A 35 0.27 12.99 -14.28
C ASP A 35 0.09 11.48 -14.10
N VAL A 36 -0.85 10.88 -14.85
CA VAL A 36 -1.17 9.45 -14.73
C VAL A 36 -0.54 8.68 -15.87
N GLN A 37 0.44 7.84 -15.54
CA GLN A 37 1.04 6.90 -16.47
C GLN A 37 0.38 5.54 -16.35
N VAL A 38 -0.28 5.07 -17.39
CA VAL A 38 -0.95 3.75 -17.37
C VAL A 38 -0.03 2.67 -17.90
N VAL A 39 0.04 1.56 -17.18
CA VAL A 39 0.71 0.32 -17.57
C VAL A 39 -0.27 -0.84 -17.43
N MET A 40 -0.43 -1.65 -18.47
CA MET A 40 -1.43 -2.72 -18.50
C MET A 40 -0.76 -4.08 -18.68
N THR A 41 -1.25 -5.10 -17.98
CA THR A 41 -0.91 -6.48 -18.39
C THR A 41 -1.64 -6.83 -19.69
N GLU A 42 -1.15 -7.82 -20.42
CA GLU A 42 -1.84 -8.31 -21.62
C GLU A 42 -3.30 -8.72 -21.30
N ALA A 43 -3.51 -9.40 -20.20
CA ALA A 43 -4.84 -9.79 -19.74
C ALA A 43 -5.77 -8.59 -19.50
N ALA A 44 -5.26 -7.46 -19.05
CA ALA A 44 -6.05 -6.25 -18.81
C ALA A 44 -6.64 -5.70 -20.11
N THR A 45 -5.94 -5.82 -21.23
CA THR A 45 -6.38 -5.31 -22.53
C THR A 45 -7.66 -5.98 -23.06
N ARG A 46 -8.01 -7.13 -22.50
CA ARG A 46 -9.25 -7.86 -22.82
C ARG A 46 -10.48 -7.30 -22.10
N PHE A 47 -10.29 -6.52 -21.03
CA PHE A 47 -11.37 -5.94 -20.21
C PHE A 47 -11.55 -4.44 -20.47
N ILE A 48 -10.45 -3.73 -20.71
CA ILE A 48 -10.46 -2.31 -21.06
C ILE A 48 -9.35 -2.05 -22.10
N THR A 49 -9.61 -1.20 -23.07
CA THR A 49 -8.65 -1.01 -24.16
C THR A 49 -7.57 0.01 -23.81
N PRO A 50 -6.32 -0.15 -24.33
CA PRO A 50 -5.27 0.87 -24.20
C PRO A 50 -5.71 2.23 -24.75
N VAL A 51 -6.51 2.26 -25.82
CA VAL A 51 -7.04 3.51 -26.43
C VAL A 51 -7.91 4.27 -25.43
N THR A 52 -8.79 3.59 -24.71
CA THR A 52 -9.62 4.22 -23.66
C THR A 52 -8.74 4.84 -22.59
N MET A 53 -7.75 4.11 -22.09
CA MET A 53 -6.88 4.56 -21.02
C MET A 53 -5.95 5.70 -21.47
N GLN A 54 -5.47 5.65 -22.72
CA GLN A 54 -4.69 6.74 -23.31
C GLN A 54 -5.50 8.03 -23.43
N SER A 55 -6.75 7.93 -23.89
CA SER A 55 -7.63 9.10 -24.01
C SER A 55 -7.94 9.75 -22.68
N LEU A 56 -8.07 8.97 -21.61
CA LEU A 56 -8.37 9.46 -20.26
C LEU A 56 -7.13 10.01 -19.53
N SER A 57 -5.98 9.38 -19.67
CA SER A 57 -4.73 9.80 -19.02
C SER A 57 -4.05 10.94 -19.76
N GLY A 58 -4.20 11.01 -21.09
CA GLY A 58 -3.43 11.90 -21.95
C GLY A 58 -2.01 11.43 -22.23
N ASN A 59 -1.65 10.22 -21.76
CA ASN A 59 -0.32 9.63 -21.91
C ASN A 59 -0.37 8.33 -22.69
N PRO A 60 0.71 7.95 -23.40
CA PRO A 60 0.82 6.62 -24.00
C PRO A 60 0.64 5.52 -22.97
N VAL A 61 -0.07 4.47 -23.31
CA VAL A 61 -0.23 3.27 -22.47
C VAL A 61 0.84 2.26 -22.85
N PHE A 62 1.46 1.65 -21.86
CA PHE A 62 2.47 0.61 -22.05
C PHE A 62 1.94 -0.74 -21.59
N SER A 63 2.18 -1.78 -22.36
CA SER A 63 1.80 -3.17 -22.04
C SER A 63 2.91 -4.18 -22.34
N ASP A 64 3.94 -3.76 -23.07
CA ASP A 64 5.04 -4.61 -23.53
C ASP A 64 6.37 -4.08 -22.98
N SER A 65 7.21 -4.99 -22.51
CA SER A 65 8.57 -4.68 -22.05
C SER A 65 9.49 -4.21 -23.19
N TRP A 66 9.15 -4.55 -24.42
CA TRP A 66 9.91 -4.26 -25.63
C TRP A 66 9.32 -3.12 -26.46
N ASP A 67 8.51 -2.27 -25.85
CA ASP A 67 7.88 -1.15 -26.54
C ASP A 67 8.92 -0.21 -27.16
N PRO A 68 8.96 -0.05 -28.51
CA PRO A 68 9.98 0.73 -29.20
C PRO A 68 9.93 2.23 -28.92
N ARG A 69 8.86 2.72 -28.30
CA ARG A 69 8.74 4.13 -27.88
C ARG A 69 9.68 4.49 -26.73
N ILE A 70 10.28 3.49 -26.08
CA ILE A 70 11.23 3.68 -24.98
C ILE A 70 12.65 3.46 -25.51
N ALA A 71 13.42 4.55 -25.55
CA ALA A 71 14.70 4.62 -26.24
C ALA A 71 15.76 3.61 -25.77
N ASN A 72 15.71 3.17 -24.51
CA ASN A 72 16.74 2.31 -23.91
C ASN A 72 16.29 0.86 -23.72
N ASN A 73 15.11 0.46 -24.23
CA ASN A 73 14.49 -0.84 -23.97
C ASN A 73 14.43 -1.23 -22.47
N MET A 74 14.44 -0.23 -21.58
CA MET A 74 14.35 -0.37 -20.13
C MET A 74 13.10 0.30 -19.58
N ALA A 75 11.94 -0.01 -20.17
CA ALA A 75 10.65 0.56 -19.83
C ALA A 75 10.35 0.52 -18.33
N HIS A 76 10.62 -0.61 -17.68
CA HIS A 76 10.41 -0.81 -16.26
C HIS A 76 11.22 0.16 -15.38
N ILE A 77 12.44 0.53 -15.79
CA ILE A 77 13.28 1.49 -15.06
C ILE A 77 12.78 2.91 -15.28
N GLU A 78 12.53 3.30 -16.52
CA GLU A 78 12.09 4.65 -16.85
C GLU A 78 10.74 4.99 -16.22
N LEU A 79 9.78 4.07 -16.32
CA LEU A 79 8.45 4.24 -15.75
C LEU A 79 8.47 4.24 -14.21
N SER A 80 9.29 3.41 -13.56
CA SER A 80 9.37 3.35 -12.10
C SER A 80 10.12 4.53 -11.48
N ARG A 81 11.23 4.98 -12.09
CA ARG A 81 12.03 6.10 -11.56
C ARG A 81 11.31 7.44 -11.56
N GLY A 82 10.40 7.64 -12.51
CA GLY A 82 9.61 8.87 -12.59
C GLY A 82 8.37 8.87 -11.70
N ALA A 83 8.06 7.77 -11.01
CA ALA A 83 6.84 7.62 -10.26
C ALA A 83 6.96 8.13 -8.81
N ASP A 84 6.01 8.95 -8.38
CA ASP A 84 5.84 9.35 -6.98
C ASP A 84 5.10 8.27 -6.18
N ALA A 85 4.26 7.49 -6.84
CA ALA A 85 3.60 6.31 -6.29
C ALA A 85 3.14 5.36 -7.41
N ILE A 86 2.92 4.10 -7.08
CA ILE A 86 2.37 3.07 -7.97
C ILE A 86 1.08 2.53 -7.35
N LEU A 87 -0.01 2.50 -8.14
CA LEU A 87 -1.28 1.89 -7.78
C LEU A 87 -1.61 0.76 -8.75
N ILE A 88 -1.83 -0.44 -8.25
CA ILE A 88 -2.33 -1.57 -9.06
C ILE A 88 -3.82 -1.75 -8.78
N ALA A 89 -4.64 -1.39 -9.75
CA ALA A 89 -6.10 -1.45 -9.62
C ALA A 89 -6.79 -1.80 -10.96
N PRO A 90 -7.42 -2.98 -11.05
CA PRO A 90 -7.47 -4.06 -10.07
C PRO A 90 -6.14 -4.81 -9.95
N ALA A 91 -5.92 -5.47 -8.78
CA ALA A 91 -4.85 -6.43 -8.58
C ALA A 91 -5.44 -7.86 -8.50
N THR A 92 -5.20 -8.66 -9.54
CA THR A 92 -5.68 -10.05 -9.60
C THR A 92 -4.84 -10.99 -8.73
N ALA A 93 -5.38 -12.17 -8.42
CA ALA A 93 -4.68 -13.20 -7.66
C ALA A 93 -3.33 -13.59 -8.30
N ASP A 94 -3.29 -13.74 -9.64
CA ASP A 94 -2.05 -14.00 -10.38
C ASP A 94 -1.01 -12.91 -10.15
N PHE A 95 -1.43 -11.65 -10.29
CA PHE A 95 -0.51 -10.52 -10.14
C PHE A 95 0.00 -10.38 -8.70
N LEU A 96 -0.87 -10.56 -7.70
CA LEU A 96 -0.48 -10.54 -6.29
C LEU A 96 0.50 -11.68 -5.95
N ALA A 97 0.30 -12.87 -6.52
CA ALA A 97 1.23 -13.99 -6.36
C ALA A 97 2.60 -13.67 -7.00
N LYS A 98 2.63 -13.11 -8.21
CA LYS A 98 3.87 -12.67 -8.87
C LYS A 98 4.63 -11.68 -8.01
N LEU A 99 3.96 -10.65 -7.50
CA LEU A 99 4.59 -9.66 -6.63
C LEU A 99 5.13 -10.26 -5.35
N ALA A 100 4.35 -11.11 -4.66
CA ALA A 100 4.73 -11.74 -3.40
C ALA A 100 5.97 -12.64 -3.52
N HIS A 101 6.20 -13.20 -4.71
CA HIS A 101 7.33 -14.10 -4.98
C HIS A 101 8.41 -13.49 -5.86
N GLY A 102 8.35 -12.19 -6.14
CA GLY A 102 9.38 -11.49 -6.94
C GLY A 102 9.44 -11.95 -8.40
N ILE A 103 8.33 -12.40 -8.98
CA ILE A 103 8.27 -12.87 -10.36
C ILE A 103 8.09 -11.66 -11.30
N ALA A 104 9.12 -11.38 -12.10
CA ALA A 104 9.20 -10.31 -13.10
C ALA A 104 8.89 -10.86 -14.51
N GLY A 105 7.66 -11.36 -14.71
CA GLY A 105 7.28 -12.03 -15.96
C GLY A 105 6.65 -11.13 -17.02
N ASP A 106 6.33 -9.89 -16.67
CA ASP A 106 5.74 -8.89 -17.56
C ASP A 106 6.24 -7.48 -17.18
N LEU A 107 5.94 -6.49 -18.03
CA LEU A 107 6.37 -5.10 -17.79
C LEU A 107 5.91 -4.57 -16.42
N LEU A 108 4.65 -4.82 -16.04
CA LEU A 108 4.07 -4.27 -14.82
C LEU A 108 4.68 -4.89 -13.57
N SER A 109 4.87 -6.20 -13.53
CA SER A 109 5.52 -6.90 -12.41
C SER A 109 6.99 -6.50 -12.29
N THR A 110 7.71 -6.40 -13.40
CA THR A 110 9.10 -5.94 -13.44
C THR A 110 9.23 -4.50 -12.94
N LEU A 111 8.34 -3.61 -13.37
CA LEU A 111 8.28 -2.21 -12.92
C LEU A 111 8.05 -2.11 -11.40
N CYS A 112 7.16 -2.90 -10.84
CA CYS A 112 6.90 -2.93 -9.41
C CYS A 112 8.12 -3.36 -8.59
N ILE A 113 8.91 -4.32 -9.09
CA ILE A 113 10.14 -4.79 -8.44
C ILE A 113 11.27 -3.76 -8.60
N ALA A 114 11.37 -3.11 -9.76
CA ALA A 114 12.38 -2.11 -10.06
C ALA A 114 12.16 -0.74 -9.40
N ARG A 115 11.02 -0.54 -8.72
CA ARG A 115 10.71 0.73 -8.06
C ARG A 115 11.73 1.09 -6.99
N GLN A 116 11.94 2.37 -6.78
CA GLN A 116 12.73 2.83 -5.65
C GLN A 116 12.06 2.42 -4.32
N PRO A 117 12.81 2.03 -3.29
CA PRO A 117 12.25 1.65 -1.98
C PRO A 117 11.36 2.73 -1.36
N THR A 118 11.63 3.99 -1.66
CA THR A 118 10.84 5.14 -1.22
C THR A 118 9.56 5.37 -2.03
N CYS A 119 9.39 4.71 -3.18
CA CYS A 119 8.17 4.82 -4.00
C CYS A 119 7.08 3.89 -3.43
N PRO A 120 5.99 4.41 -2.86
CA PRO A 120 4.93 3.59 -2.32
C PRO A 120 4.24 2.77 -3.41
N LEU A 121 3.98 1.50 -3.10
CA LEU A 121 3.22 0.58 -3.93
C LEU A 121 1.92 0.23 -3.21
N LEU A 122 0.80 0.56 -3.84
CA LEU A 122 -0.54 0.22 -3.37
C LEU A 122 -1.15 -0.81 -4.31
N VAL A 123 -1.87 -1.78 -3.77
CA VAL A 123 -2.60 -2.77 -4.56
C VAL A 123 -4.05 -2.84 -4.10
N ALA A 124 -4.98 -2.88 -5.06
CA ALA A 124 -6.41 -3.03 -4.83
C ALA A 124 -6.88 -4.41 -5.30
N PRO A 125 -6.93 -5.42 -4.40
CA PRO A 125 -7.35 -6.77 -4.76
C PRO A 125 -8.76 -6.80 -5.36
N ALA A 126 -8.94 -7.65 -6.39
CA ALA A 126 -10.23 -7.91 -7.02
C ALA A 126 -10.29 -9.36 -7.50
N MET A 127 -11.12 -10.17 -6.83
CA MET A 127 -11.32 -11.59 -7.15
C MET A 127 -12.60 -12.09 -6.49
N ASN A 128 -13.02 -13.33 -6.76
CA ASN A 128 -14.15 -13.89 -6.01
C ASN A 128 -13.77 -14.24 -4.56
N ARG A 129 -14.77 -14.47 -3.73
CA ARG A 129 -14.61 -14.70 -2.29
C ARG A 129 -13.71 -15.91 -2.00
N GLU A 130 -13.95 -17.04 -2.66
CA GLU A 130 -13.18 -18.28 -2.42
C GLU A 130 -11.70 -18.11 -2.78
N MET A 131 -11.40 -17.35 -3.84
CA MET A 131 -10.02 -17.00 -4.17
C MET A 131 -9.39 -16.13 -3.10
N TRP A 132 -10.12 -15.10 -2.63
CA TRP A 132 -9.63 -14.21 -1.60
C TRP A 132 -9.37 -14.92 -0.27
N GLU A 133 -10.32 -15.73 0.18
CA GLU A 133 -10.23 -16.45 1.45
C GLU A 133 -9.28 -17.64 1.42
N SER A 134 -8.81 -18.04 0.23
CA SER A 134 -7.92 -19.19 0.09
C SER A 134 -6.61 -19.02 0.87
N PRO A 135 -6.11 -20.08 1.54
CA PRO A 135 -4.86 -19.99 2.29
C PRO A 135 -3.64 -19.52 1.48
N PRO A 136 -3.46 -19.92 0.19
CA PRO A 136 -2.38 -19.37 -0.63
C PRO A 136 -2.47 -17.86 -0.82
N MET A 137 -3.68 -17.34 -1.07
CA MET A 137 -3.89 -15.92 -1.27
C MET A 137 -3.58 -15.13 0.00
N GLN A 138 -4.07 -15.57 1.16
CA GLN A 138 -3.81 -14.91 2.43
C GLN A 138 -2.32 -14.90 2.79
N ARG A 139 -1.58 -15.99 2.51
CA ARG A 139 -0.12 -15.99 2.66
C ARG A 139 0.57 -14.96 1.76
N ASN A 140 0.14 -14.84 0.50
CA ASN A 140 0.69 -13.84 -0.42
C ASN A 140 0.41 -12.40 0.06
N ILE A 141 -0.79 -12.14 0.56
CA ILE A 141 -1.14 -10.84 1.14
C ILE A 141 -0.27 -10.50 2.35
N ASP A 142 -0.02 -11.48 3.22
CA ASP A 142 0.85 -11.28 4.39
C ASP A 142 2.32 -11.05 4.00
N LEU A 143 2.82 -11.72 2.96
CA LEU A 143 4.14 -11.45 2.40
C LEU A 143 4.22 -10.01 1.87
N LEU A 144 3.26 -9.60 1.04
CA LEU A 144 3.22 -8.25 0.47
C LEU A 144 3.15 -7.17 1.54
N ARG A 145 2.37 -7.38 2.62
CA ARG A 145 2.34 -6.45 3.77
C ARG A 145 3.69 -6.33 4.45
N ARG A 146 4.41 -7.46 4.64
CA ARG A 146 5.77 -7.48 5.22
C ARG A 146 6.77 -6.74 4.33
N ASP A 147 6.59 -6.81 3.00
CA ASP A 147 7.42 -6.12 2.02
C ASP A 147 7.04 -4.64 1.85
N GLY A 148 6.14 -4.12 2.69
CA GLY A 148 5.72 -2.71 2.71
C GLY A 148 4.75 -2.32 1.60
N VAL A 149 4.10 -3.30 0.96
CA VAL A 149 3.01 -3.04 0.01
C VAL A 149 1.73 -2.70 0.77
N THR A 150 1.11 -1.59 0.41
CA THR A 150 -0.18 -1.21 1.00
C THR A 150 -1.32 -1.93 0.29
N ILE A 151 -2.05 -2.77 1.03
CA ILE A 151 -3.24 -3.46 0.52
C ILE A 151 -4.46 -2.59 0.82
N VAL A 152 -5.19 -2.17 -0.22
CA VAL A 152 -6.39 -1.33 -0.10
C VAL A 152 -7.61 -2.18 -0.44
N GLY A 153 -8.34 -2.58 0.55
CA GLY A 153 -9.46 -3.52 0.43
C GLY A 153 -9.02 -4.99 0.54
N PRO A 154 -9.77 -5.94 -0.09
CA PRO A 154 -10.99 -5.68 -0.84
C PRO A 154 -12.16 -5.30 0.05
N ASP A 155 -13.22 -4.75 -0.57
CA ASP A 155 -14.51 -4.53 0.07
C ASP A 155 -15.37 -5.81 0.02
N GLU A 156 -16.42 -5.80 0.84
CA GLU A 156 -17.50 -6.79 0.79
C GLU A 156 -18.63 -6.31 -0.14
N GLY A 157 -19.29 -7.24 -0.79
CA GLY A 157 -20.45 -6.94 -1.62
C GLY A 157 -20.69 -7.95 -2.73
N ASP A 158 -21.65 -7.62 -3.59
CA ASP A 158 -22.02 -8.45 -4.73
C ASP A 158 -20.88 -8.49 -5.76
N GLN A 159 -20.59 -9.69 -6.21
CA GLN A 159 -19.56 -9.98 -7.20
C GLN A 159 -20.18 -10.34 -8.54
N ALA A 160 -19.41 -10.19 -9.63
CA ALA A 160 -19.87 -10.46 -10.97
C ALA A 160 -20.29 -11.93 -11.22
N CYS A 161 -19.85 -12.85 -10.38
CA CYS A 161 -20.26 -14.27 -10.40
C CYS A 161 -21.60 -14.53 -9.69
N GLY A 162 -22.23 -13.50 -9.10
CA GLY A 162 -23.47 -13.64 -8.35
C GLY A 162 -23.30 -14.02 -6.87
N GLU A 163 -22.07 -14.09 -6.40
CA GLU A 163 -21.76 -14.33 -4.98
C GLU A 163 -21.65 -13.03 -4.21
N THR A 164 -21.84 -13.08 -2.89
CA THR A 164 -21.69 -11.94 -1.98
C THR A 164 -20.60 -12.27 -0.96
N GLY A 165 -19.69 -11.31 -0.71
CA GLY A 165 -18.63 -11.47 0.27
C GLY A 165 -17.41 -10.62 -0.03
N PRO A 166 -16.28 -10.84 0.69
CA PRO A 166 -15.03 -10.12 0.45
C PRO A 166 -14.43 -10.51 -0.90
N GLY A 167 -13.85 -9.53 -1.59
CA GLY A 167 -13.20 -9.74 -2.90
C GLY A 167 -13.53 -8.66 -3.93
N ARG A 168 -14.51 -7.81 -3.66
CA ARG A 168 -14.85 -6.67 -4.51
C ARG A 168 -13.79 -5.59 -4.40
N MET A 169 -13.31 -5.07 -5.56
CA MET A 169 -12.40 -3.94 -5.55
C MET A 169 -13.06 -2.71 -4.91
N VAL A 170 -12.34 -2.06 -4.02
CA VAL A 170 -12.73 -0.77 -3.39
C VAL A 170 -13.15 0.25 -4.44
N GLU A 171 -13.98 1.21 -4.05
CA GLU A 171 -14.46 2.22 -5.00
C GLU A 171 -13.34 3.17 -5.46
N PRO A 172 -13.45 3.70 -6.70
CA PRO A 172 -12.41 4.52 -7.33
C PRO A 172 -12.00 5.78 -6.54
N ASP A 173 -12.94 6.41 -5.87
CA ASP A 173 -12.72 7.61 -5.05
C ASP A 173 -11.86 7.29 -3.82
N VAL A 174 -12.12 6.18 -3.14
CA VAL A 174 -11.31 5.70 -2.01
C VAL A 174 -9.88 5.44 -2.44
N LEU A 175 -9.68 4.77 -3.59
CA LEU A 175 -8.34 4.48 -4.12
C LEU A 175 -7.60 5.76 -4.52
N ALA A 176 -8.27 6.68 -5.21
CA ALA A 176 -7.68 7.96 -5.60
C ALA A 176 -7.30 8.78 -4.37
N TRP A 177 -8.18 8.88 -3.36
CA TRP A 177 -7.91 9.58 -2.12
C TRP A 177 -6.73 8.96 -1.36
N THR A 178 -6.69 7.63 -1.24
CA THR A 178 -5.63 6.90 -0.52
C THR A 178 -4.27 7.15 -1.14
N ILE A 179 -4.13 7.03 -2.47
CA ILE A 179 -2.84 7.24 -3.12
C ILE A 179 -2.39 8.70 -3.09
N LEU A 180 -3.32 9.65 -3.25
CA LEU A 180 -3.01 11.08 -3.13
C LEU A 180 -2.54 11.45 -1.72
N GLY A 181 -3.16 10.89 -0.70
CA GLY A 181 -2.74 11.03 0.70
C GLY A 181 -1.32 10.51 0.92
N ARG A 182 -0.99 9.33 0.38
CA ARG A 182 0.38 8.77 0.47
C ARG A 182 1.43 9.64 -0.21
N VAL A 183 1.12 10.18 -1.39
CA VAL A 183 2.03 11.09 -2.11
C VAL A 183 2.21 12.40 -1.34
N ALA A 184 1.14 12.96 -0.79
CA ALA A 184 1.20 14.19 0.00
C ALA A 184 2.01 14.04 1.29
N LEU A 185 1.84 12.93 2.02
CA LEU A 185 2.62 12.62 3.22
C LEU A 185 4.11 12.52 2.90
N ARG A 186 4.47 11.83 1.81
CA ARG A 186 5.86 11.71 1.37
C ARG A 186 6.51 13.08 1.05
N GLU A 187 5.77 14.02 0.48
CA GLU A 187 6.29 15.35 0.16
C GLU A 187 6.42 16.26 1.39
N SER A 188 5.51 16.11 2.34
CA SER A 188 5.48 17.04 3.46
C SER A 188 6.78 16.99 4.26
N GLN A 189 7.42 15.78 4.37
CA GLN A 189 8.62 15.57 5.21
C GLN A 189 8.57 16.48 6.46
N SER A 190 7.32 16.84 6.84
CA SER A 190 7.04 17.88 7.85
C SER A 190 7.60 17.51 9.22
N LEU A 191 7.88 16.22 9.41
CA LEU A 191 8.45 15.68 10.63
C LEU A 191 9.87 15.12 10.42
N ALA A 192 10.57 15.52 9.34
CA ALA A 192 11.95 15.11 9.13
C ALA A 192 12.84 15.64 10.28
N GLY A 193 13.59 14.73 10.89
CA GLY A 193 14.43 15.04 12.06
C GLY A 193 13.73 14.95 13.41
N TYR A 194 12.40 14.85 13.45
CA TYR A 194 11.65 14.62 14.69
C TYR A 194 11.72 13.17 15.13
N HIS A 195 11.71 12.94 16.43
CA HIS A 195 11.66 11.64 17.06
C HIS A 195 10.30 11.45 17.72
N ALA A 196 9.60 10.39 17.33
CA ALA A 196 8.28 10.10 17.84
C ALA A 196 8.25 8.77 18.61
N LEU A 197 7.53 8.73 19.71
CA LEU A 197 7.28 7.55 20.52
C LEU A 197 5.78 7.30 20.55
N VAL A 198 5.38 6.08 20.21
CA VAL A 198 3.96 5.68 20.15
C VAL A 198 3.77 4.46 21.03
N THR A 199 2.72 4.43 21.85
CA THR A 199 2.26 3.20 22.51
C THR A 199 1.10 2.58 21.75
N ALA A 200 1.03 1.26 21.71
CA ALA A 200 -0.04 0.55 21.01
C ALA A 200 -0.36 -0.81 21.62
N GLY A 201 -1.55 -1.29 21.33
CA GLY A 201 -2.02 -2.60 21.78
C GLY A 201 -2.38 -2.65 23.26
N PRO A 202 -2.94 -3.79 23.69
CA PRO A 202 -3.28 -4.01 25.09
C PRO A 202 -2.04 -4.34 25.91
N THR A 203 -2.13 -4.22 27.24
CA THR A 203 -1.26 -4.91 28.16
C THR A 203 -1.95 -6.16 28.70
N PHE A 204 -1.17 -7.11 29.17
CA PHE A 204 -1.66 -8.33 29.79
C PHE A 204 -1.06 -8.44 31.20
N GLU A 205 -1.90 -8.35 32.22
CA GLU A 205 -1.49 -8.46 33.62
C GLU A 205 -1.79 -9.88 34.13
N PRO A 206 -0.75 -10.70 34.37
CA PRO A 206 -0.96 -12.07 34.83
C PRO A 206 -1.47 -12.09 36.25
N ILE A 207 -2.56 -12.87 36.49
CA ILE A 207 -3.05 -13.18 37.83
C ILE A 207 -2.36 -14.47 38.34
N ASP A 208 -2.22 -15.44 37.44
CA ASP A 208 -1.53 -16.70 37.65
C ASP A 208 -0.91 -17.19 36.31
N PRO A 209 -0.24 -18.33 36.25
CA PRO A 209 0.37 -18.83 35.00
C PRO A 209 -0.60 -19.03 33.84
N VAL A 210 -1.92 -19.12 34.09
CA VAL A 210 -2.95 -19.43 33.10
C VAL A 210 -3.86 -18.22 32.82
N ARG A 211 -4.14 -17.37 33.82
CA ARG A 211 -5.13 -16.30 33.74
C ARG A 211 -4.49 -14.93 33.87
N GLY A 212 -5.08 -13.93 33.20
CA GLY A 212 -4.66 -12.55 33.29
C GLY A 212 -5.76 -11.57 32.89
N ILE A 213 -5.53 -10.31 33.16
CA ILE A 213 -6.40 -9.20 32.80
C ILE A 213 -5.79 -8.51 31.58
N THR A 214 -6.62 -8.22 30.60
CA THR A 214 -6.26 -7.46 29.40
C THR A 214 -7.46 -6.63 28.94
N ASN A 215 -7.24 -5.71 28.01
CA ASN A 215 -8.33 -4.97 27.36
C ASN A 215 -8.51 -5.44 25.90
N SER A 216 -9.57 -4.99 25.25
CA SER A 216 -9.93 -5.37 23.89
C SER A 216 -9.23 -4.54 22.81
N SER A 217 -8.18 -3.78 23.13
CA SER A 217 -7.45 -2.98 22.15
C SER A 217 -6.79 -3.86 21.10
N SER A 218 -7.09 -3.62 19.83
CA SER A 218 -6.45 -4.31 18.71
C SER A 218 -5.06 -3.74 18.36
N GLY A 219 -4.70 -2.57 18.88
CA GLY A 219 -3.49 -1.84 18.52
C GLY A 219 -3.53 -1.12 17.18
N LYS A 220 -4.58 -1.31 16.36
CA LYS A 220 -4.65 -0.79 14.98
C LYS A 220 -4.41 0.71 14.89
N MET A 221 -4.97 1.51 15.80
CA MET A 221 -4.82 2.96 15.78
C MET A 221 -3.37 3.40 16.04
N GLY A 222 -2.71 2.86 17.07
CA GLY A 222 -1.31 3.18 17.36
C GLY A 222 -0.35 2.76 16.25
N TYR A 223 -0.59 1.61 15.61
CA TYR A 223 0.19 1.17 14.45
C TYR A 223 -0.02 2.10 13.25
N ALA A 224 -1.26 2.54 12.97
CA ALA A 224 -1.55 3.49 11.90
C ALA A 224 -0.92 4.88 12.15
N ILE A 225 -0.91 5.35 13.41
CA ILE A 225 -0.23 6.59 13.81
C ILE A 225 1.29 6.45 13.60
N ALA A 226 1.90 5.34 14.03
CA ALA A 226 3.32 5.09 13.84
C ALA A 226 3.71 5.08 12.36
N GLU A 227 2.87 4.50 11.52
CA GLU A 227 3.04 4.48 10.07
C GLU A 227 2.92 5.88 9.46
N ALA A 228 1.92 6.66 9.86
CA ALA A 228 1.72 8.03 9.37
C ALA A 228 2.87 8.97 9.77
N LEU A 229 3.38 8.85 11.01
CA LEU A 229 4.53 9.62 11.49
C LEU A 229 5.81 9.28 10.72
N ARG A 230 6.08 7.99 10.48
CA ARG A 230 7.17 7.54 9.63
C ARG A 230 7.06 8.10 8.22
N ASP A 231 5.87 8.03 7.63
CA ASP A 231 5.61 8.53 6.26
C ASP A 231 5.77 10.05 6.17
N ALA A 232 5.53 10.76 7.27
CA ALA A 232 5.80 12.19 7.41
C ALA A 232 7.30 12.51 7.67
N GLY A 233 8.16 11.49 7.74
CA GLY A 233 9.61 11.65 7.88
C GLY A 233 10.16 11.53 9.31
N ALA A 234 9.33 11.26 10.32
CA ALA A 234 9.78 11.10 11.69
C ALA A 234 10.53 9.78 11.93
N ASN A 235 11.47 9.81 12.87
CA ASN A 235 12.08 8.61 13.44
C ASN A 235 11.14 8.04 14.52
N VAL A 236 10.53 6.88 14.28
CA VAL A 236 9.45 6.37 15.13
C VAL A 236 9.89 5.16 15.95
N VAL A 237 9.63 5.21 17.25
CA VAL A 237 9.68 4.08 18.17
C VAL A 237 8.26 3.69 18.56
N LEU A 238 7.88 2.44 18.31
CA LEU A 238 6.56 1.89 18.65
C LEU A 238 6.73 0.91 19.82
N VAL A 239 6.23 1.27 21.00
CA VAL A 239 6.13 0.36 22.15
C VAL A 239 4.78 -0.33 22.10
N SER A 240 4.80 -1.66 21.88
CA SER A 240 3.57 -2.41 21.63
C SER A 240 3.37 -3.55 22.61
N GLY A 241 2.21 -3.58 23.22
CA GLY A 241 1.68 -4.76 23.87
C GLY A 241 1.37 -5.89 22.89
N PRO A 242 0.88 -7.06 23.37
CA PRO A 242 0.59 -8.21 22.51
C PRO A 242 -0.45 -7.89 21.43
N THR A 243 -0.05 -8.00 20.15
CA THR A 243 -0.94 -7.87 19.00
C THR A 243 -0.49 -8.83 17.90
N ASN A 244 -1.40 -9.17 16.98
CA ASN A 244 -1.09 -9.93 15.77
C ASN A 244 -0.66 -9.02 14.59
N LEU A 245 -0.49 -7.71 14.83
CA LEU A 245 -0.10 -6.76 13.79
C LEU A 245 1.38 -6.85 13.47
N ALA A 246 1.70 -6.89 12.19
CA ALA A 246 3.08 -6.76 11.73
C ALA A 246 3.61 -5.36 12.06
N ALA A 247 4.88 -5.26 12.48
CA ALA A 247 5.51 -3.97 12.68
C ALA A 247 5.57 -3.20 11.36
N PRO A 248 5.23 -1.90 11.32
CA PRO A 248 5.43 -1.10 10.12
C PRO A 248 6.92 -1.07 9.75
N MET A 249 7.24 -1.17 8.46
CA MET A 249 8.63 -1.09 7.99
C MET A 249 9.27 0.24 8.43
N PHE A 250 10.56 0.20 8.74
CA PHE A 250 11.34 1.35 9.21
C PHE A 250 10.85 1.98 10.52
N VAL A 251 10.00 1.29 11.28
CA VAL A 251 9.59 1.66 12.64
C VAL A 251 10.27 0.71 13.62
N LYS A 252 10.97 1.28 14.62
CA LYS A 252 11.60 0.49 15.70
C LYS A 252 10.51 -0.01 16.66
N LYS A 253 10.13 -1.29 16.58
CA LYS A 253 9.18 -1.90 17.52
C LYS A 253 9.87 -2.40 18.78
N VAL A 254 9.30 -2.05 19.93
CA VAL A 254 9.65 -2.57 21.26
C VAL A 254 8.44 -3.34 21.79
N GLY A 255 8.54 -4.67 21.82
CA GLY A 255 7.48 -5.54 22.36
C GLY A 255 7.50 -5.55 23.87
N VAL A 256 6.32 -5.43 24.48
CA VAL A 256 6.10 -5.50 25.93
C VAL A 256 4.87 -6.33 26.22
N ARG A 257 4.70 -6.80 27.46
CA ARG A 257 3.55 -7.61 27.86
C ARG A 257 2.70 -6.92 28.92
N THR A 258 3.33 -6.41 29.97
CA THR A 258 2.63 -5.80 31.10
C THR A 258 2.67 -4.27 31.02
N SER A 259 1.81 -3.61 31.81
CA SER A 259 1.81 -2.13 31.94
C SER A 259 3.11 -1.62 32.53
N SER A 260 3.71 -2.35 33.49
CA SER A 260 5.01 -2.02 34.03
C SER A 260 6.12 -2.08 32.96
N GLU A 261 6.16 -3.14 32.16
CA GLU A 261 7.09 -3.25 31.03
C GLU A 261 6.89 -2.13 30.01
N MET A 262 5.63 -1.77 29.72
CA MET A 262 5.31 -0.67 28.81
C MET A 262 5.82 0.67 29.37
N PHE A 263 5.56 0.94 30.64
CA PHE A 263 6.06 2.14 31.32
C PHE A 263 7.59 2.22 31.25
N ASP A 264 8.28 1.14 31.60
CA ASP A 264 9.74 1.08 31.56
C ASP A 264 10.31 1.24 30.14
N ALA A 265 9.66 0.63 29.16
CA ALA A 265 10.05 0.77 27.75
C ALA A 265 9.84 2.22 27.25
N VAL A 266 8.74 2.84 27.61
CA VAL A 266 8.49 4.26 27.31
C VAL A 266 9.57 5.11 27.97
N LYS A 267 9.81 4.95 29.26
CA LYS A 267 10.82 5.72 30.03
C LYS A 267 12.23 5.59 29.41
N ARG A 268 12.65 4.39 29.03
CA ARG A 268 13.96 4.15 28.39
C ARG A 268 14.12 4.82 27.02
N ASN A 269 13.02 4.98 26.28
CA ASN A 269 13.05 5.56 24.94
C ASN A 269 12.56 7.01 24.90
N PHE A 270 12.28 7.64 26.03
CA PHE A 270 11.67 8.98 26.09
C PHE A 270 12.67 10.12 25.86
N THR A 271 13.95 9.89 26.13
CA THR A 271 14.98 10.94 25.97
C THR A 271 15.13 11.33 24.50
N GLY A 272 14.98 12.60 24.18
CA GLY A 272 15.08 13.13 22.83
C GLY A 272 13.83 12.90 21.98
N ILE A 273 12.69 12.60 22.59
CA ILE A 273 11.41 12.49 21.93
C ILE A 273 10.75 13.86 21.81
N ASP A 274 10.35 14.21 20.58
CA ASP A 274 9.63 15.45 20.26
C ASP A 274 8.11 15.25 20.30
N LEU A 275 7.63 14.04 19.94
CA LEU A 275 6.21 13.71 19.82
C LEU A 275 5.91 12.40 20.58
N PHE A 276 4.92 12.43 21.47
CA PHE A 276 4.47 11.26 22.20
C PHE A 276 2.97 11.00 22.02
N PHE A 277 2.63 9.76 21.64
CA PHE A 277 1.25 9.29 21.48
C PHE A 277 1.04 8.06 22.35
N ALA A 278 0.05 8.14 23.28
CA ALA A 278 -0.30 7.08 24.21
C ALA A 278 -1.74 6.59 24.03
#